data_31c3fb1d762a48f48d193a4f77fb044a
#
_entry.id   31c3fb1d762a48f48d193a4f77fb044a
#
_cell.length_a   1.000
_cell.length_b   1.000
_cell.length_c   1.000
_cell.angle_alpha   90.00
_cell.angle_beta   90.00
_cell.angle_gamma   90.00
#
_symmetry.space_group_name_H-M   'P 1'
#
loop_
_entity.id
_entity.type
_entity.pdbx_description
1 polymer ?
#
loop_
_entity_poly.entity_id
_entity_poly.type
_entity_poly.pdbx_seq_one_letter_code
_entity_poly.pdbx_strand_id
1 'polypeptide(L)'
;FETAPFIQPAYYKEDDNIYFPVVNQRVNPYVQVTQKGYATTSQSKIESLFALEQDLKFITPGLKIKGIFSFDRYSWSGVTRSKTPDLYQPATQRDENGNLILNISSYGQQFLSTSENNDWGNKATYVELNLNYERTFGKHQVEGLFLYNQRDYQQFEESYDIVPYRRMGIAGRASYTYDNRYIAEFNFGYNGSENFAKGYRFGFFPSVAIGYLLSEEKFMEPYKDTF
;
A
#
# COMPACT_ATOMS: atom_id res chain seq x y z
N PHE A 1 -21.06 -21.93 -10.73
CA PHE A 1 -21.63 -23.20 -10.27
C PHE A 1 -21.59 -24.19 -11.45
N GLU A 2 -20.90 -25.33 -11.26
CA GLU A 2 -20.74 -26.35 -12.31
C GLU A 2 -21.93 -27.32 -12.43
N THR A 3 -22.89 -27.24 -11.51
CA THR A 3 -24.10 -28.08 -11.50
C THR A 3 -25.35 -27.22 -11.50
N ALA A 4 -26.27 -27.54 -12.42
CA ALA A 4 -27.58 -26.89 -12.43
C ALA A 4 -28.38 -27.33 -11.18
N PRO A 5 -29.11 -26.41 -10.52
CA PRO A 5 -29.76 -26.66 -9.24
C PRO A 5 -30.89 -27.71 -9.29
N PHE A 6 -31.37 -28.04 -10.49
CA PHE A 6 -32.43 -29.05 -10.70
C PHE A 6 -31.91 -30.50 -10.93
N ILE A 7 -30.57 -30.69 -11.01
CA ILE A 7 -29.99 -32.03 -11.25
C ILE A 7 -30.09 -32.90 -9.99
N GLN A 8 -30.04 -32.28 -8.82
CA GLN A 8 -30.11 -32.97 -7.53
C GLN A 8 -30.76 -32.08 -6.49
N PRO A 9 -31.47 -32.64 -5.51
CA PRO A 9 -32.07 -31.86 -4.42
C PRO A 9 -30.97 -31.20 -3.56
N ALA A 10 -31.34 -30.17 -2.82
CA ALA A 10 -30.45 -29.52 -1.87
C ALA A 10 -30.04 -30.48 -0.75
N TYR A 11 -30.99 -31.27 -0.29
CA TYR A 11 -30.81 -32.33 0.72
C TYR A 11 -31.97 -33.34 0.60
N TYR A 12 -31.78 -34.52 1.15
CA TYR A 12 -32.86 -35.48 1.47
C TYR A 12 -33.17 -35.33 2.93
N LYS A 13 -34.46 -35.42 3.26
CA LYS A 13 -34.95 -35.39 4.65
C LYS A 13 -35.69 -36.72 4.93
N GLU A 14 -35.27 -37.38 6.01
CA GLU A 14 -35.96 -38.55 6.53
C GLU A 14 -36.08 -38.36 8.05
N ASP A 15 -37.32 -38.26 8.52
CA ASP A 15 -37.67 -37.81 9.87
C ASP A 15 -36.98 -36.45 10.18
N ASP A 16 -36.15 -36.43 11.22
CA ASP A 16 -35.39 -35.24 11.63
C ASP A 16 -33.98 -35.20 11.05
N ASN A 17 -33.58 -36.18 10.24
CA ASN A 17 -32.26 -36.27 9.69
C ASN A 17 -32.17 -35.64 8.31
N ILE A 18 -31.06 -34.95 8.05
CA ILE A 18 -30.77 -34.31 6.78
C ILE A 18 -29.54 -34.97 6.14
N TYR A 19 -29.71 -35.42 4.90
CA TYR A 19 -28.70 -36.11 4.12
C TYR A 19 -28.32 -35.30 2.90
N PHE A 20 -27.03 -35.01 2.72
CA PHE A 20 -26.53 -34.17 1.65
C PHE A 20 -26.14 -35.00 0.42
N PRO A 21 -26.74 -34.73 -0.74
CA PRO A 21 -26.51 -35.52 -1.95
C PRO A 21 -25.18 -35.22 -2.62
N VAL A 22 -24.60 -36.26 -3.24
CA VAL A 22 -23.56 -36.13 -4.25
C VAL A 22 -23.93 -36.91 -5.49
N VAL A 23 -23.77 -36.32 -6.68
CA VAL A 23 -24.04 -36.97 -7.95
C VAL A 23 -22.85 -36.77 -8.87
N ASN A 24 -22.30 -37.83 -9.46
CA ASN A 24 -21.13 -37.79 -10.32
C ASN A 24 -19.96 -37.00 -9.71
N GLN A 25 -19.66 -37.25 -8.43
CA GLN A 25 -18.61 -36.57 -7.66
C GLN A 25 -18.80 -35.06 -7.49
N ARG A 26 -19.95 -34.52 -7.88
CA ARG A 26 -20.27 -33.10 -7.73
C ARG A 26 -21.18 -32.87 -6.53
N VAL A 27 -20.75 -31.97 -5.68
CA VAL A 27 -21.49 -31.59 -4.48
C VAL A 27 -22.49 -30.47 -4.85
N ASN A 28 -23.72 -30.57 -4.31
CA ASN A 28 -24.73 -29.55 -4.54
C ASN A 28 -24.27 -28.16 -4.09
N PRO A 29 -24.55 -27.08 -4.84
CA PRO A 29 -24.26 -25.72 -4.42
C PRO A 29 -24.80 -25.32 -3.05
N TYR A 30 -25.96 -25.84 -2.66
CA TYR A 30 -26.51 -25.64 -1.31
C TYR A 30 -25.56 -26.11 -0.23
N VAL A 31 -25.01 -27.31 -0.37
CA VAL A 31 -24.04 -27.89 0.57
C VAL A 31 -22.75 -27.05 0.60
N GLN A 32 -22.30 -26.57 -0.56
CA GLN A 32 -21.10 -25.74 -0.63
C GLN A 32 -21.24 -24.42 0.13
N VAL A 33 -22.43 -23.83 0.10
CA VAL A 33 -22.70 -22.55 0.78
C VAL A 33 -23.00 -22.73 2.26
N THR A 34 -23.74 -23.79 2.63
CA THR A 34 -24.27 -23.94 3.99
C THR A 34 -23.43 -24.85 4.89
N GLN A 35 -22.67 -25.79 4.32
CA GLN A 35 -22.00 -26.85 5.09
C GLN A 35 -20.48 -26.79 5.07
N LYS A 36 -19.87 -26.07 4.13
CA LYS A 36 -18.41 -26.10 3.98
C LYS A 36 -17.64 -25.20 4.94
N GLY A 37 -18.31 -24.36 5.71
CA GLY A 37 -17.68 -23.45 6.66
C GLY A 37 -17.57 -22.03 6.15
N TYR A 38 -16.56 -21.30 6.61
CA TYR A 38 -16.41 -19.86 6.31
C TYR A 38 -14.95 -19.42 6.36
N ALA A 39 -14.68 -18.33 5.68
CA ALA A 39 -13.41 -17.61 5.78
C ALA A 39 -13.64 -16.23 6.43
N THR A 40 -12.74 -15.86 7.31
CA THR A 40 -12.69 -14.53 7.92
C THR A 40 -11.39 -13.85 7.53
N THR A 41 -11.47 -12.64 7.02
CA THR A 41 -10.31 -11.81 6.71
C THR A 41 -10.31 -10.55 7.56
N SER A 42 -9.14 -10.14 8.01
CA SER A 42 -8.92 -8.89 8.72
C SER A 42 -7.90 -8.05 7.97
N GLN A 43 -8.22 -6.78 7.79
CA GLN A 43 -7.32 -5.83 7.17
C GLN A 43 -7.19 -4.62 8.10
N SER A 44 -5.96 -4.17 8.29
CA SER A 44 -5.67 -3.00 9.11
C SER A 44 -4.67 -2.10 8.38
N LYS A 45 -4.98 -0.81 8.33
CA LYS A 45 -4.10 0.22 7.77
C LYS A 45 -3.96 1.36 8.78
N ILE A 46 -2.73 1.68 9.11
CA ILE A 46 -2.37 2.81 9.96
C ILE A 46 -1.49 3.72 9.12
N GLU A 47 -1.87 4.98 9.00
CA GLU A 47 -1.09 6.02 8.35
C GLU A 47 -0.94 7.17 9.36
N SER A 48 0.29 7.59 9.61
CA SER A 48 0.59 8.64 10.58
C SER A 48 1.57 9.62 9.95
N LEU A 49 1.29 10.90 10.08
CA LEU A 49 2.18 11.97 9.67
C LEU A 49 2.28 13.02 10.77
N PHE A 50 3.50 13.31 11.19
CA PHE A 50 3.83 14.38 12.12
C PHE A 50 4.71 15.38 11.39
N ALA A 51 4.31 16.65 11.43
CA ALA A 51 5.10 17.74 10.87
C ALA A 51 5.27 18.82 11.94
N LEU A 52 6.50 19.30 12.08
CA LEU A 52 6.85 20.41 12.96
C LEU A 52 7.60 21.45 12.13
N GLU A 53 7.12 22.67 12.18
CA GLU A 53 7.77 23.83 11.53
C GLU A 53 8.11 24.86 12.60
N GLN A 54 9.34 25.37 12.57
CA GLN A 54 9.83 26.39 13.48
C GLN A 54 10.46 27.52 12.69
N ASP A 55 10.01 28.74 12.95
CA ASP A 55 10.66 29.95 12.50
C ASP A 55 11.90 30.23 13.36
N LEU A 56 13.06 30.32 12.72
CA LEU A 56 14.35 30.55 13.37
C LEU A 56 14.82 31.99 13.24
N LYS A 57 13.88 32.94 13.17
CA LYS A 57 14.19 34.40 13.07
C LYS A 57 15.05 34.91 14.22
N PHE A 58 15.11 34.22 15.35
CA PHE A 58 16.01 34.55 16.46
C PHE A 58 17.49 34.28 16.13
N ILE A 59 17.78 33.42 15.13
CA ILE A 59 19.13 33.21 14.58
C ILE A 59 19.37 34.21 13.45
N THR A 60 18.48 34.22 12.46
CA THR A 60 18.50 35.16 11.33
C THR A 60 17.11 35.27 10.71
N PRO A 61 16.67 36.51 10.35
CA PRO A 61 15.41 36.69 9.65
C PRO A 61 15.36 35.90 8.34
N GLY A 62 14.22 35.23 8.08
CA GLY A 62 13.99 34.43 6.88
C GLY A 62 14.42 32.98 6.96
N LEU A 63 14.97 32.53 8.09
CA LEU A 63 15.36 31.15 8.31
C LEU A 63 14.20 30.36 8.95
N LYS A 64 13.87 29.21 8.36
CA LYS A 64 12.86 28.27 8.87
C LYS A 64 13.37 26.84 8.79
N ILE A 65 12.98 26.02 9.76
CA ILE A 65 13.22 24.58 9.76
C ILE A 65 11.90 23.84 9.82
N LYS A 66 11.79 22.76 9.04
CA LYS A 66 10.63 21.88 9.06
C LYS A 66 11.08 20.43 9.12
N GLY A 67 10.55 19.71 10.09
CA GLY A 67 10.73 18.27 10.21
C GLY A 67 9.43 17.55 9.88
N ILE A 68 9.52 16.44 9.16
CA ILE A 68 8.40 15.55 8.88
C ILE A 68 8.81 14.13 9.27
N PHE A 69 7.91 13.45 9.97
CA PHE A 69 8.00 12.03 10.26
C PHE A 69 6.70 11.37 9.86
N SER A 70 6.78 10.30 9.06
CA SER A 70 5.63 9.49 8.68
C SER A 70 5.92 8.02 8.98
N PHE A 71 4.90 7.35 9.48
CA PHE A 71 4.91 5.91 9.71
C PHE A 71 3.62 5.32 9.17
N ASP A 72 3.75 4.38 8.24
CA ASP A 72 2.65 3.67 7.62
C ASP A 72 2.79 2.17 7.87
N ARG A 73 1.70 1.52 8.19
CA ARG A 73 1.63 0.07 8.33
C ARG A 73 0.35 -0.45 7.72
N TYR A 74 0.47 -1.50 6.92
CA TYR A 74 -0.63 -2.30 6.43
C TYR A 74 -0.43 -3.75 6.87
N SER A 75 -1.50 -4.39 7.32
CA SER A 75 -1.51 -5.82 7.61
C SER A 75 -2.80 -6.46 7.12
N TRP A 76 -2.64 -7.64 6.58
CA TRP A 76 -3.72 -8.50 6.14
C TRP A 76 -3.52 -9.89 6.76
N SER A 77 -4.60 -10.44 7.32
CA SER A 77 -4.61 -11.78 7.89
C SER A 77 -5.92 -12.47 7.56
N GLY A 78 -5.89 -13.79 7.47
CA GLY A 78 -7.09 -14.56 7.16
C GLY A 78 -7.07 -15.93 7.80
N VAL A 79 -8.25 -16.37 8.21
CA VAL A 79 -8.48 -17.71 8.74
C VAL A 79 -9.63 -18.35 7.97
N THR A 80 -9.38 -19.52 7.41
CA THR A 80 -10.41 -20.35 6.78
C THR A 80 -10.77 -21.50 7.72
N ARG A 81 -12.04 -21.64 8.03
CA ARG A 81 -12.59 -22.77 8.79
C ARG A 81 -13.49 -23.58 7.88
N SER A 82 -13.12 -24.80 7.63
CA SER A 82 -13.81 -25.66 6.67
C SER A 82 -14.09 -27.04 7.21
N LYS A 83 -15.20 -27.61 6.75
CA LYS A 83 -15.53 -29.02 6.92
C LYS A 83 -16.22 -29.56 5.67
N THR A 84 -16.26 -30.87 5.55
CA THR A 84 -17.08 -31.53 4.54
C THR A 84 -18.10 -32.39 5.31
N PRO A 85 -19.41 -32.26 5.06
CA PRO A 85 -20.40 -33.12 5.66
C PRO A 85 -20.34 -34.52 5.05
N ASP A 86 -21.01 -35.49 5.69
CA ASP A 86 -21.25 -36.76 5.06
C ASP A 86 -22.05 -36.58 3.78
N LEU A 87 -21.63 -37.25 2.72
CA LEU A 87 -22.25 -37.18 1.41
C LEU A 87 -22.88 -38.52 1.05
N TYR A 88 -24.10 -38.46 0.51
CA TYR A 88 -24.93 -39.59 0.24
C TYR A 88 -25.30 -39.66 -1.25
N GLN A 89 -25.38 -40.89 -1.75
CA GLN A 89 -25.84 -41.18 -3.09
C GLN A 89 -27.08 -42.07 -3.02
N PRO A 90 -28.20 -41.72 -3.66
CA PRO A 90 -29.37 -42.53 -3.69
C PRO A 90 -29.11 -43.81 -4.50
N ALA A 91 -29.55 -44.94 -3.96
CA ALA A 91 -29.58 -46.21 -4.71
C ALA A 91 -30.62 -46.19 -5.82
N THR A 92 -30.41 -47.02 -6.82
CA THR A 92 -31.38 -47.17 -7.94
C THR A 92 -32.67 -47.87 -7.48
N GLN A 93 -32.57 -48.69 -6.45
CA GLN A 93 -33.68 -49.39 -5.87
C GLN A 93 -34.27 -48.67 -4.65
N ARG A 94 -35.53 -48.93 -4.35
CA ARG A 94 -36.21 -48.43 -3.15
C ARG A 94 -36.37 -49.57 -2.14
N ASP A 95 -36.64 -49.21 -0.87
CA ASP A 95 -36.96 -50.16 0.17
C ASP A 95 -38.34 -50.79 -0.03
N GLU A 96 -38.74 -51.72 0.81
CA GLU A 96 -40.04 -52.42 0.78
C GLU A 96 -41.20 -51.44 0.97
N ASN A 97 -40.96 -50.28 1.57
CA ASN A 97 -41.95 -49.23 1.82
C ASN A 97 -41.98 -48.17 0.74
N GLY A 98 -41.12 -48.28 -0.29
CA GLY A 98 -41.00 -47.31 -1.37
C GLY A 98 -40.10 -46.12 -1.09
N ASN A 99 -39.36 -46.04 0.02
CA ASN A 99 -38.45 -44.96 0.37
C ASN A 99 -37.15 -45.05 -0.37
N LEU A 100 -36.42 -43.92 -0.48
CA LEU A 100 -35.09 -43.88 -1.06
C LEU A 100 -34.10 -44.56 -0.12
N ILE A 101 -33.25 -45.45 -0.64
CA ILE A 101 -32.12 -45.97 0.07
C ILE A 101 -30.92 -45.04 -0.20
N LEU A 102 -30.39 -44.43 0.86
CA LEU A 102 -29.27 -43.50 0.81
C LEU A 102 -27.98 -44.19 1.25
N ASN A 103 -27.07 -44.37 0.34
CA ASN A 103 -25.74 -44.93 0.61
C ASN A 103 -24.74 -43.83 0.89
N ILE A 104 -23.89 -44.00 1.93
CA ILE A 104 -22.78 -43.07 2.17
C ILE A 104 -21.79 -43.20 1.02
N SER A 105 -21.56 -42.08 0.34
CA SER A 105 -20.57 -41.96 -0.72
C SER A 105 -19.22 -41.45 -0.19
N SER A 106 -19.27 -40.60 0.82
CA SER A 106 -18.07 -40.05 1.47
C SER A 106 -18.37 -39.69 2.90
N TYR A 107 -17.50 -40.11 3.80
CA TYR A 107 -17.54 -39.66 5.20
C TYR A 107 -16.97 -38.21 5.29
N GLY A 108 -17.67 -37.41 6.03
CA GLY A 108 -17.29 -36.03 6.30
C GLY A 108 -16.49 -35.87 7.60
N GLN A 109 -16.30 -34.63 7.98
CA GLN A 109 -15.69 -34.23 9.25
C GLN A 109 -16.75 -33.59 10.13
N GLN A 110 -16.83 -33.96 11.39
CA GLN A 110 -17.77 -33.40 12.35
C GLN A 110 -17.33 -32.00 12.82
N PHE A 111 -16.03 -31.71 12.80
CA PHE A 111 -15.45 -30.47 13.29
C PHE A 111 -14.93 -29.64 12.14
N LEU A 112 -14.96 -28.28 12.33
CA LEU A 112 -14.32 -27.36 11.43
C LEU A 112 -12.80 -27.47 11.58
N SER A 113 -12.10 -27.82 10.52
CA SER A 113 -10.65 -27.68 10.44
C SER A 113 -10.30 -26.19 10.23
N THR A 114 -9.20 -25.78 10.85
CA THR A 114 -8.70 -24.41 10.71
C THR A 114 -7.47 -24.43 9.83
N SER A 115 -7.45 -23.56 8.82
CA SER A 115 -6.29 -23.24 8.00
C SER A 115 -6.05 -21.74 8.10
N GLU A 116 -4.85 -21.35 8.48
CA GLU A 116 -4.38 -19.96 8.41
C GLU A 116 -4.05 -19.67 6.95
N ASN A 117 -4.49 -18.53 6.47
CA ASN A 117 -4.07 -18.00 5.19
C ASN A 117 -2.74 -17.28 5.38
N ASN A 118 -1.91 -17.24 4.35
CA ASN A 118 -0.63 -16.53 4.41
C ASN A 118 -0.87 -15.06 4.79
N ASP A 119 -0.41 -14.68 5.96
CA ASP A 119 -0.43 -13.31 6.42
C ASP A 119 0.57 -12.48 5.63
N TRP A 120 0.18 -11.28 5.26
CA TRP A 120 1.08 -10.37 4.59
C TRP A 120 0.85 -8.92 5.03
N GLY A 121 1.85 -8.10 4.82
CA GLY A 121 1.75 -6.71 5.17
C GLY A 121 2.97 -5.92 4.73
N ASN A 122 2.94 -4.63 5.01
CA ASN A 122 4.08 -3.77 4.80
C ASN A 122 4.16 -2.68 5.87
N LYS A 123 5.33 -2.12 6.02
CA LYS A 123 5.56 -0.90 6.78
C LYS A 123 6.44 0.05 5.98
N ALA A 124 6.18 1.34 6.14
CA ALA A 124 7.03 2.39 5.64
C ALA A 124 7.32 3.40 6.74
N THR A 125 8.54 3.89 6.78
CA THR A 125 8.94 5.00 7.64
C THR A 125 9.58 6.07 6.75
N TYR A 126 9.20 7.31 6.92
CA TYR A 126 9.75 8.45 6.22
C TYR A 126 10.17 9.54 7.21
N VAL A 127 11.35 10.03 7.02
CA VAL A 127 11.90 11.18 7.75
C VAL A 127 12.36 12.22 6.75
N GLU A 128 12.02 13.47 7.01
CA GLU A 128 12.45 14.61 6.21
C GLU A 128 12.82 15.78 7.13
N LEU A 129 13.89 16.46 6.80
CA LEU A 129 14.29 17.70 7.42
C LEU A 129 14.57 18.73 6.34
N ASN A 130 13.85 19.86 6.40
CA ASN A 130 14.00 20.99 5.51
C ASN A 130 14.53 22.20 6.27
N LEU A 131 15.56 22.84 5.75
CA LEU A 131 16.03 24.13 6.18
C LEU A 131 15.86 25.11 5.03
N ASN A 132 15.02 26.13 5.22
CA ASN A 132 14.70 27.14 4.23
C ASN A 132 15.21 28.50 4.70
N TYR A 133 15.84 29.22 3.81
CA TYR A 133 16.27 30.59 4.03
C TYR A 133 15.80 31.46 2.87
N GLU A 134 15.17 32.58 3.17
CA GLU A 134 14.73 33.57 2.19
C GLU A 134 14.92 34.96 2.77
N ARG A 135 15.66 35.80 2.07
CA ARG A 135 15.88 37.19 2.51
C ARG A 135 16.20 38.11 1.36
N THR A 136 15.64 39.34 1.45
CA THR A 136 15.90 40.44 0.53
C THR A 136 16.76 41.51 1.19
N PHE A 137 17.83 41.90 0.54
CA PHE A 137 18.75 42.97 0.94
C PHE A 137 18.79 44.03 -0.15
N GLY A 138 17.92 45.04 -0.05
CA GLY A 138 17.77 46.05 -1.10
C GLY A 138 17.34 45.41 -2.42
N LYS A 139 18.23 45.41 -3.43
CA LYS A 139 17.98 44.78 -4.74
C LYS A 139 18.40 43.31 -4.83
N HIS A 140 18.93 42.76 -3.77
CA HIS A 140 19.46 41.40 -3.75
C HIS A 140 18.48 40.50 -3.02
N GLN A 141 17.95 39.47 -3.67
CA GLN A 141 17.14 38.43 -3.06
C GLN A 141 17.96 37.15 -3.07
N VAL A 142 18.05 36.52 -1.91
CA VAL A 142 18.78 35.26 -1.69
C VAL A 142 17.82 34.24 -1.13
N GLU A 143 17.75 33.08 -1.77
CA GLU A 143 17.00 31.94 -1.31
C GLU A 143 17.90 30.72 -1.19
N GLY A 144 17.69 29.93 -0.15
CA GLY A 144 18.40 28.69 0.08
C GLY A 144 17.46 27.62 0.59
N LEU A 145 17.62 26.39 0.10
CA LEU A 145 16.96 25.19 0.61
C LEU A 145 18.02 24.14 0.84
N PHE A 146 17.99 23.53 2.01
CA PHE A 146 18.68 22.26 2.30
C PHE A 146 17.67 21.24 2.76
N LEU A 147 17.66 20.06 2.14
CA LEU A 147 16.72 18.99 2.40
C LEU A 147 17.52 17.71 2.68
N TYR A 148 17.16 17.05 3.77
CA TYR A 148 17.52 15.66 4.05
C TYR A 148 16.27 14.82 4.04
N ASN A 149 16.29 13.64 3.40
CA ASN A 149 15.23 12.66 3.50
C ASN A 149 15.76 11.24 3.63
N GLN A 150 14.97 10.40 4.29
CA GLN A 150 15.21 8.97 4.40
C GLN A 150 13.88 8.24 4.34
N ARG A 151 13.83 7.18 3.55
CA ARG A 151 12.70 6.26 3.49
C ARG A 151 13.17 4.84 3.71
N ASP A 152 12.49 4.14 4.61
CA ASP A 152 12.62 2.70 4.84
C ASP A 152 11.27 2.07 4.49
N TYR A 153 11.26 1.07 3.61
CA TYR A 153 10.08 0.31 3.25
C TYR A 153 10.38 -1.18 3.38
N GLN A 154 9.54 -1.89 4.09
CA GLN A 154 9.67 -3.32 4.27
C GLN A 154 8.31 -3.98 4.02
N GLN A 155 8.32 -5.05 3.26
CA GLN A 155 7.19 -5.93 3.04
C GLN A 155 7.39 -7.18 3.89
N PHE A 156 6.31 -7.73 4.43
CA PHE A 156 6.30 -8.97 5.18
C PHE A 156 5.44 -9.96 4.42
N GLU A 157 5.96 -11.13 4.19
CA GLU A 157 5.27 -12.25 3.60
C GLU A 157 5.76 -13.52 4.30
N GLU A 158 4.90 -14.44 4.61
CA GLU A 158 5.17 -15.60 5.48
C GLU A 158 6.35 -16.47 5.02
N SER A 159 6.73 -16.37 3.75
CA SER A 159 7.73 -17.24 3.15
C SER A 159 9.12 -16.64 2.92
N TYR A 160 9.31 -15.33 3.10
CA TYR A 160 10.58 -14.69 2.76
C TYR A 160 10.92 -13.53 3.69
N ASP A 161 12.12 -13.55 4.26
CA ASP A 161 12.77 -12.38 4.86
C ASP A 161 13.06 -11.35 3.75
N ILE A 162 12.15 -10.43 3.56
CA ILE A 162 12.29 -9.43 2.52
C ILE A 162 13.23 -8.34 3.00
N VAL A 163 14.31 -8.16 2.28
CA VAL A 163 15.29 -7.10 2.51
C VAL A 163 14.59 -5.74 2.43
N PRO A 164 14.73 -4.88 3.43
CA PRO A 164 14.11 -3.57 3.41
C PRO A 164 14.66 -2.71 2.26
N TYR A 165 13.79 -1.96 1.61
CA TYR A 165 14.17 -0.98 0.59
C TYR A 165 14.46 0.35 1.25
N ARG A 166 15.75 0.69 1.38
CA ARG A 166 16.18 1.93 1.98
C ARG A 166 16.69 2.90 0.95
N ARG A 167 16.21 4.12 1.04
CA ARG A 167 16.66 5.25 0.24
C ARG A 167 16.91 6.43 1.16
N MET A 168 17.97 7.17 0.88
CA MET A 168 18.24 8.42 1.58
C MET A 168 18.87 9.42 0.62
N GLY A 169 18.73 10.68 0.93
CA GLY A 169 19.30 11.72 0.12
C GLY A 169 19.40 13.05 0.83
N ILE A 170 20.30 13.86 0.30
CA ILE A 170 20.35 15.29 0.57
C ILE A 170 20.15 16.04 -0.74
N ALA A 171 19.45 17.16 -0.68
CA ALA A 171 19.34 18.09 -1.79
C ALA A 171 19.57 19.50 -1.31
N GLY A 172 20.11 20.33 -2.17
CA GLY A 172 20.29 21.73 -1.89
C GLY A 172 19.93 22.58 -3.11
N ARG A 173 19.37 23.76 -2.85
CA ARG A 173 19.11 24.80 -3.82
C ARG A 173 19.64 26.11 -3.27
N ALA A 174 20.32 26.88 -4.08
CA ALA A 174 20.67 28.27 -3.82
C ALA A 174 20.21 29.10 -5.02
N SER A 175 19.37 30.09 -4.78
CA SER A 175 18.87 31.03 -5.78
C SER A 175 19.25 32.45 -5.39
N TYR A 176 19.66 33.20 -6.38
CA TYR A 176 20.02 34.59 -6.24
C TYR A 176 19.34 35.42 -7.34
N THR A 177 18.59 36.44 -6.92
CA THR A 177 17.94 37.38 -7.84
C THR A 177 18.45 38.79 -7.58
N TYR A 178 18.88 39.48 -8.65
CA TYR A 178 19.30 40.84 -8.58
C TYR A 178 18.31 41.75 -9.30
N ASP A 179 17.80 42.79 -8.59
CA ASP A 179 16.91 43.82 -9.08
C ASP A 179 15.67 43.26 -9.81
N ASN A 180 15.18 42.10 -9.36
CA ASN A 180 14.07 41.31 -9.94
C ASN A 180 14.27 40.97 -11.43
N ARG A 181 15.49 41.07 -11.97
CA ARG A 181 15.79 40.91 -13.41
C ARG A 181 16.74 39.76 -13.69
N TYR A 182 17.81 39.62 -12.93
CA TYR A 182 18.86 38.67 -13.18
C TYR A 182 18.74 37.57 -12.14
N ILE A 183 18.56 36.33 -12.58
CA ILE A 183 18.35 35.16 -11.72
C ILE A 183 19.45 34.17 -12.00
N ALA A 184 20.05 33.65 -10.95
CA ALA A 184 20.99 32.52 -10.99
C ALA A 184 20.58 31.51 -9.97
N GLU A 185 20.52 30.24 -10.37
CA GLU A 185 20.15 29.14 -9.49
C GLU A 185 21.14 27.98 -9.61
N PHE A 186 21.50 27.41 -8.49
CA PHE A 186 22.29 26.19 -8.38
C PHE A 186 21.52 25.18 -7.56
N ASN A 187 21.38 23.96 -8.10
CA ASN A 187 20.78 22.83 -7.41
C ASN A 187 21.73 21.66 -7.36
N PHE A 188 21.66 20.88 -6.32
CA PHE A 188 22.30 19.58 -6.27
C PHE A 188 21.44 18.57 -5.56
N GLY A 189 21.54 17.32 -5.97
CA GLY A 189 21.03 16.15 -5.27
C GLY A 189 22.17 15.15 -5.04
N TYR A 190 22.20 14.57 -3.84
CA TYR A 190 23.08 13.45 -3.51
C TYR A 190 22.23 12.35 -2.91
N ASN A 191 21.87 11.38 -3.75
CA ASN A 191 20.86 10.37 -3.43
C ASN A 191 21.47 8.98 -3.42
N GLY A 192 21.03 8.15 -2.47
CA GLY A 192 21.50 6.80 -2.30
C GLY A 192 20.36 5.79 -2.16
N SER A 193 20.64 4.55 -2.60
CA SER A 193 19.75 3.41 -2.48
C SER A 193 20.52 2.15 -2.14
N GLU A 194 19.95 1.32 -1.26
CA GLU A 194 20.50 -0.01 -0.94
C GLU A 194 20.39 -1.01 -2.08
N ASN A 195 19.64 -0.71 -3.14
CA ASN A 195 19.57 -1.56 -4.32
C ASN A 195 20.90 -1.68 -5.08
N PHE A 196 21.86 -0.79 -4.79
CA PHE A 196 23.17 -0.80 -5.40
C PHE A 196 24.23 -1.40 -4.47
N ALA A 197 25.25 -1.99 -5.05
CA ALA A 197 26.38 -2.56 -4.32
C ALA A 197 27.08 -1.51 -3.44
N LYS A 198 27.66 -1.96 -2.33
CA LYS A 198 28.44 -1.09 -1.44
C LYS A 198 29.55 -0.37 -2.23
N GLY A 199 29.64 0.95 -2.09
CA GLY A 199 30.55 1.82 -2.86
C GLY A 199 29.91 2.49 -4.07
N TYR A 200 28.77 1.99 -4.57
CA TYR A 200 28.02 2.55 -5.72
C TYR A 200 26.61 3.01 -5.35
N ARG A 201 26.33 3.12 -4.07
CA ARG A 201 24.98 3.42 -3.56
C ARG A 201 24.55 4.86 -3.77
N PHE A 202 25.48 5.79 -3.90
CA PHE A 202 25.21 7.22 -3.96
C PHE A 202 25.62 7.83 -5.29
N GLY A 203 24.77 8.71 -5.80
CA GLY A 203 25.02 9.52 -6.98
C GLY A 203 24.89 11.02 -6.68
N PHE A 204 25.73 11.83 -7.31
CA PHE A 204 25.69 13.29 -7.24
C PHE A 204 25.16 13.87 -8.54
N PHE A 205 24.16 14.75 -8.42
CA PHE A 205 23.37 15.31 -9.54
C PHE A 205 23.30 16.83 -9.40
N PRO A 206 24.27 17.57 -9.91
CA PRO A 206 24.25 19.03 -9.92
C PRO A 206 23.47 19.59 -11.12
N SER A 207 22.85 20.77 -10.95
CA SER A 207 22.29 21.55 -12.04
C SER A 207 22.45 23.05 -11.80
N VAL A 208 22.52 23.83 -12.88
CA VAL A 208 22.65 25.29 -12.86
C VAL A 208 21.62 25.87 -13.82
N ALA A 209 20.95 26.95 -13.40
CA ALA A 209 20.04 27.71 -14.24
C ALA A 209 20.36 29.21 -14.17
N ILE A 210 20.16 29.91 -15.28
CA ILE A 210 20.27 31.36 -15.37
C ILE A 210 18.98 31.88 -16.01
N GLY A 211 18.39 32.91 -15.41
CA GLY A 211 17.19 33.57 -15.90
C GLY A 211 17.41 35.07 -16.05
N TYR A 212 16.71 35.67 -17.04
CA TYR A 212 16.68 37.09 -17.25
C TYR A 212 15.26 37.55 -17.58
N LEU A 213 14.74 38.47 -16.79
CA LEU A 213 13.43 39.09 -16.98
C LEU A 213 13.55 40.38 -17.78
N LEU A 214 13.38 40.27 -19.09
CA LEU A 214 13.48 41.36 -20.03
C LEU A 214 12.41 42.44 -19.77
N SER A 215 11.21 42.02 -19.33
CA SER A 215 10.09 42.92 -19.02
C SER A 215 10.37 43.92 -17.90
N GLU A 216 11.35 43.65 -17.05
CA GLU A 216 11.75 44.51 -15.95
C GLU A 216 12.84 45.53 -16.34
N GLU A 217 13.28 45.52 -17.60
CA GLU A 217 14.23 46.53 -18.10
C GLU A 217 13.55 47.88 -18.37
N LYS A 218 14.28 48.97 -18.12
CA LYS A 218 13.77 50.34 -18.27
C LYS A 218 13.25 50.66 -19.67
N PHE A 219 13.82 50.06 -20.71
CA PHE A 219 13.37 50.25 -22.07
C PHE A 219 12.05 49.53 -22.38
N MET A 220 11.64 48.56 -21.54
CA MET A 220 10.37 47.86 -21.66
C MET A 220 9.22 48.54 -20.90
N GLU A 221 9.50 49.52 -20.04
CA GLU A 221 8.48 50.26 -19.27
C GLU A 221 7.31 50.76 -20.14
N PRO A 222 7.52 51.34 -21.35
CA PRO A 222 6.42 51.81 -22.19
C PRO A 222 5.52 50.69 -22.72
N TYR A 223 5.95 49.43 -22.63
CA TYR A 223 5.26 48.27 -23.18
C TYR A 223 4.67 47.32 -22.11
N LYS A 224 4.83 47.65 -20.82
CA LYS A 224 4.34 46.82 -19.72
C LYS A 224 2.82 46.55 -19.71
N ASP A 225 2.05 47.50 -20.29
CA ASP A 225 0.59 47.38 -20.38
C ASP A 225 0.12 46.60 -21.64
N THR A 226 1.05 46.15 -22.47
CA THR A 226 0.75 45.50 -23.74
C THR A 226 0.97 43.97 -23.70
N PHE A 227 1.66 43.45 -22.66
CA PHE A 227 1.97 42.02 -22.47
C PHE A 227 1.44 41.49 -21.15
#